data_378ad090b55dc895f9fe11b2bdeffde6
#
_entry.id   378ad090b55dc895f9fe11b2bdeffde6
#
_cell.length_a   1.000
_cell.length_b   1.000
_cell.length_c   1.000
_cell.angle_alpha   90.00
_cell.angle_beta   90.00
_cell.angle_gamma   90.00
#
_symmetry.space_group_name_H-M   'P 1'
#
loop_
_entity.id
_entity.type
_entity.pdbx_description
1 polymer ?
#
loop_
_entity_poly.entity_id
_entity_poly.type
_entity_poly.pdbx_seq_one_letter_code
_entity_poly.pdbx_strand_id
1 'polypeptide(L)'
;MVKETPKISVGDLRAWYGEREVIHGISFDINSNEIFGIIGPAQSGKTTLLKTLNRTLEFTAGSRMDGKVKMDGKDVYGIKDVYGYRRRVGMVAPLPVGLPLTIYDNVAFAPRSFGMRDKDQLDALVQKCLEQAALWEEVKDRLGTLGTKLSGGQQQRLTIARALSHQPEVLCLDEFSIAIDPVTTMKIEDVLKELRESMTIILVTNLVQQARRLAKRTMFMLNGELIEEGETEHRRQIEELLRRRQTLIYHLMMCCS
;
A
#
# COMPACT_ATOMS: atom_id res chain seq x y z
N MET A 1 4.53 26.22 -17.89
CA MET A 1 3.94 24.92 -17.51
C MET A 1 3.53 25.04 -16.05
N VAL A 2 2.26 25.00 -15.76
CA VAL A 2 1.77 24.97 -14.36
C VAL A 2 2.21 23.62 -13.79
N LYS A 3 3.04 23.62 -12.75
CA LYS A 3 3.46 22.40 -12.05
C LYS A 3 2.20 21.85 -11.38
N GLU A 4 1.67 20.73 -11.85
CA GLU A 4 0.53 20.08 -11.20
C GLU A 4 0.87 19.78 -9.73
N THR A 5 -0.08 20.08 -8.83
CA THR A 5 0.09 19.78 -7.41
C THR A 5 0.16 18.26 -7.25
N PRO A 6 1.20 17.72 -6.62
CA PRO A 6 1.29 16.29 -6.41
C PRO A 6 0.13 15.79 -5.53
N LYS A 7 -0.30 14.55 -5.73
CA LYS A 7 -1.32 13.90 -4.90
C LYS A 7 -0.88 13.79 -3.45
N ILE A 8 0.37 13.35 -3.26
CA ILE A 8 1.02 13.32 -1.95
C ILE A 8 2.37 14.02 -2.06
N SER A 9 2.67 14.88 -1.09
CA SER A 9 3.99 15.52 -0.94
C SER A 9 4.51 15.26 0.47
N VAL A 10 5.74 14.78 0.55
CA VAL A 10 6.44 14.46 1.80
C VAL A 10 7.68 15.34 1.88
N GLY A 11 7.85 16.04 3.02
CA GLY A 11 8.99 16.92 3.25
C GLY A 11 9.65 16.66 4.60
N ASP A 12 10.94 16.31 4.59
CA ASP A 12 11.79 16.02 5.76
C ASP A 12 11.11 15.08 6.78
N LEU A 13 10.47 14.02 6.27
CA LEU A 13 9.72 13.10 7.11
C LEU A 13 10.67 12.25 7.95
N ARG A 14 10.45 12.28 9.26
CA ARG A 14 11.10 11.45 10.26
C ARG A 14 10.07 10.67 11.05
N ALA A 15 10.38 9.44 11.46
CA ALA A 15 9.47 8.64 12.26
C ALA A 15 10.23 7.75 13.26
N TRP A 16 9.63 7.57 14.44
CA TRP A 16 10.23 6.83 15.56
C TRP A 16 9.24 5.82 16.16
N TYR A 17 9.81 4.77 16.75
CA TYR A 17 9.16 3.90 17.72
C TYR A 17 9.99 3.97 19.03
N GLY A 18 9.45 4.59 20.08
CA GLY A 18 10.21 4.95 21.27
C GLY A 18 11.39 5.86 20.92
N GLU A 19 12.60 5.46 21.31
CA GLU A 19 13.84 6.18 21.00
C GLU A 19 14.42 5.85 19.60
N ARG A 20 13.96 4.77 18.96
CA ARG A 20 14.51 4.33 17.68
C ARG A 20 13.91 5.12 16.52
N GLU A 21 14.74 5.90 15.84
CA GLU A 21 14.41 6.51 14.56
C GLU A 21 14.42 5.43 13.45
N VAL A 22 13.36 5.41 12.63
CA VAL A 22 13.15 4.42 11.57
C VAL A 22 13.06 5.06 10.19
N ILE A 23 12.70 6.34 10.13
CA ILE A 23 12.72 7.15 8.90
C ILE A 23 13.53 8.41 9.20
N HIS A 24 14.52 8.70 8.34
CA HIS A 24 15.59 9.66 8.58
C HIS A 24 15.54 10.87 7.63
N GLY A 25 14.45 11.64 7.65
CA GLY A 25 14.36 12.90 6.91
C GLY A 25 14.20 12.71 5.39
N ILE A 26 13.22 11.92 4.96
CA ILE A 26 12.96 11.69 3.53
C ILE A 26 12.02 12.73 2.94
N SER A 27 12.24 13.07 1.67
CA SER A 27 11.39 14.01 0.92
C SER A 27 11.15 13.48 -0.49
N PHE A 28 9.88 13.44 -0.93
CA PHE A 28 9.47 12.99 -2.26
C PHE A 28 8.05 13.41 -2.57
N ASP A 29 7.65 13.32 -3.84
CA ASP A 29 6.31 13.62 -4.33
C ASP A 29 5.72 12.41 -5.08
N ILE A 30 4.41 12.18 -4.93
CA ILE A 30 3.64 11.19 -5.68
C ILE A 30 2.58 11.94 -6.48
N ASN A 31 2.52 11.68 -7.80
CA ASN A 31 1.54 12.33 -8.66
C ASN A 31 0.18 11.63 -8.59
N SER A 32 -0.86 12.34 -9.01
CA SER A 32 -2.19 11.73 -9.16
C SER A 32 -2.17 10.66 -10.26
N ASN A 33 -2.97 9.60 -10.05
CA ASN A 33 -3.21 8.57 -11.07
C ASN A 33 -1.92 7.89 -11.56
N GLU A 34 -0.99 7.61 -10.65
CA GLU A 34 0.18 6.79 -10.94
C GLU A 34 0.28 5.59 -9.99
N ILE A 35 0.97 4.55 -10.41
CA ILE A 35 1.49 3.55 -9.49
C ILE A 35 2.91 3.95 -9.13
N PHE A 36 3.12 4.36 -7.88
CA PHE A 36 4.42 4.72 -7.33
C PHE A 36 5.00 3.56 -6.53
N GLY A 37 6.17 3.09 -6.95
CA GLY A 37 6.84 1.95 -6.33
C GLY A 37 7.76 2.38 -5.18
N ILE A 38 7.71 1.68 -4.06
CA ILE A 38 8.66 1.80 -2.95
C ILE A 38 9.33 0.45 -2.77
N ILE A 39 10.62 0.37 -3.06
CA ILE A 39 11.39 -0.87 -2.97
C ILE A 39 12.53 -0.73 -1.95
N GLY A 40 12.98 -1.84 -1.44
CA GLY A 40 14.09 -1.89 -0.49
C GLY A 40 14.06 -3.17 0.34
N PRO A 41 15.14 -3.50 1.06
CA PRO A 41 15.20 -4.70 1.89
C PRO A 41 14.19 -4.65 3.04
N ALA A 42 13.97 -5.80 3.68
CA ALA A 42 13.20 -5.85 4.92
C ALA A 42 13.79 -4.87 5.96
N GLN A 43 12.91 -4.31 6.79
CA GLN A 43 13.27 -3.33 7.84
C GLN A 43 13.83 -1.99 7.33
N SER A 44 13.72 -1.65 6.05
CA SER A 44 14.15 -0.34 5.52
C SER A 44 13.18 0.82 5.81
N GLY A 45 12.09 0.59 6.55
CA GLY A 45 11.12 1.64 6.92
C GLY A 45 9.88 1.75 6.02
N LYS A 46 9.74 0.94 4.96
CA LYS A 46 8.64 1.02 3.97
C LYS A 46 7.24 0.96 4.59
N THR A 47 6.97 -0.03 5.43
CA THR A 47 5.69 -0.17 6.16
C THR A 47 5.45 1.03 7.10
N THR A 48 6.49 1.53 7.76
CA THR A 48 6.39 2.72 8.63
C THR A 48 6.00 3.93 7.81
N LEU A 49 6.59 4.10 6.63
CA LEU A 49 6.22 5.17 5.71
C LEU A 49 4.75 5.08 5.29
N LEU A 50 4.25 3.92 4.86
CA LEU A 50 2.83 3.75 4.53
C LEU A 50 1.91 4.08 5.72
N LYS A 51 2.28 3.62 6.92
CA LYS A 51 1.53 3.93 8.16
C LYS A 51 1.54 5.43 8.48
N THR A 52 2.59 6.15 8.13
CA THR A 52 2.63 7.60 8.28
C THR A 52 1.72 8.28 7.26
N LEU A 53 1.74 7.84 5.99
CA LEU A 53 0.91 8.40 4.93
C LEU A 53 -0.59 8.23 5.19
N ASN A 54 -1.03 7.10 5.75
CA ASN A 54 -2.45 6.86 6.05
C ASN A 54 -2.83 7.17 7.52
N ARG A 55 -1.91 7.74 8.32
CA ARG A 55 -2.11 8.09 9.73
C ARG A 55 -2.45 6.90 10.64
N THR A 56 -2.03 5.67 10.29
CA THR A 56 -2.16 4.52 11.20
C THR A 56 -0.94 4.34 12.10
N LEU A 57 0.15 5.06 11.86
CA LEU A 57 1.30 5.09 12.77
C LEU A 57 0.86 5.50 14.20
N GLU A 58 -0.07 6.44 14.30
CA GLU A 58 -0.64 6.95 15.57
C GLU A 58 -1.27 5.87 16.46
N PHE A 59 -1.63 4.70 15.90
CA PHE A 59 -2.16 3.57 16.69
C PHE A 59 -1.08 2.78 17.44
N THR A 60 0.18 3.01 17.11
CA THR A 60 1.30 2.32 17.78
C THR A 60 1.77 3.15 18.97
N ALA A 61 1.64 2.60 20.17
CA ALA A 61 2.09 3.27 21.38
C ALA A 61 3.58 3.64 21.30
N GLY A 62 3.92 4.87 21.71
CA GLY A 62 5.29 5.38 21.64
C GLY A 62 5.78 5.73 20.25
N SER A 63 4.94 5.64 19.21
CA SER A 63 5.33 6.16 17.89
C SER A 63 5.19 7.68 17.84
N ARG A 64 6.05 8.31 17.06
CA ARG A 64 6.00 9.75 16.74
C ARG A 64 6.54 9.99 15.35
N MET A 65 6.16 11.11 14.77
CA MET A 65 6.69 11.58 13.49
C MET A 65 6.99 13.09 13.55
N ASP A 66 7.88 13.53 12.67
CA ASP A 66 8.16 14.93 12.39
C ASP A 66 8.28 15.14 10.88
N GLY A 67 8.26 16.40 10.43
CA GLY A 67 8.23 16.74 9.03
C GLY A 67 6.82 17.02 8.51
N LYS A 68 6.64 16.99 7.20
CA LYS A 68 5.37 17.39 6.56
C LYS A 68 4.87 16.29 5.62
N VAL A 69 3.60 15.93 5.76
CA VAL A 69 2.87 15.08 4.80
C VAL A 69 1.66 15.87 4.32
N LYS A 70 1.57 16.09 3.01
CA LYS A 70 0.43 16.77 2.39
C LYS A 70 -0.26 15.86 1.40
N MET A 71 -1.58 15.94 1.33
CA MET A 71 -2.42 15.34 0.30
C MET A 71 -3.25 16.44 -0.35
N ASP A 72 -3.19 16.55 -1.68
CA ASP A 72 -3.81 17.63 -2.44
C ASP A 72 -3.41 19.04 -1.89
N GLY A 73 -2.14 19.19 -1.52
CA GLY A 73 -1.57 20.41 -0.95
C GLY A 73 -1.93 20.70 0.51
N LYS A 74 -2.83 19.93 1.14
CA LYS A 74 -3.28 20.14 2.54
C LYS A 74 -2.46 19.26 3.48
N ASP A 75 -2.05 19.84 4.62
CA ASP A 75 -1.35 19.10 5.67
C ASP A 75 -2.26 18.01 6.25
N VAL A 76 -1.79 16.76 6.13
CA VAL A 76 -2.53 15.58 6.57
C VAL A 76 -2.68 15.53 8.09
N TYR A 77 -1.68 15.97 8.84
CA TYR A 77 -1.70 15.94 10.30
C TYR A 77 -2.47 17.12 10.92
N GLY A 78 -2.78 18.15 10.13
CA GLY A 78 -3.69 19.22 10.49
C GLY A 78 -5.19 18.87 10.34
N ILE A 79 -5.51 17.72 9.69
CA ILE A 79 -6.89 17.30 9.46
C ILE A 79 -7.52 16.79 10.77
N LYS A 80 -8.64 17.41 11.19
CA LYS A 80 -9.38 17.01 12.39
C LYS A 80 -10.19 15.72 12.20
N ASP A 81 -10.82 15.56 11.03
CA ASP A 81 -11.54 14.32 10.66
C ASP A 81 -10.58 13.24 10.14
N VAL A 82 -9.93 12.56 11.07
CA VAL A 82 -8.97 11.49 10.78
C VAL A 82 -9.63 10.29 10.12
N TYR A 83 -10.87 9.99 10.49
CA TYR A 83 -11.63 8.87 9.90
C TYR A 83 -11.97 9.15 8.43
N GLY A 84 -12.45 10.37 8.13
CA GLY A 84 -12.67 10.81 6.76
C GLY A 84 -11.39 10.80 5.93
N TYR A 85 -10.26 11.20 6.51
CA TYR A 85 -8.96 11.09 5.84
C TYR A 85 -8.58 9.63 5.53
N ARG A 86 -8.65 8.73 6.52
CA ARG A 86 -8.32 7.31 6.32
C ARG A 86 -9.23 6.60 5.33
N ARG A 87 -10.46 7.07 5.15
CA ARG A 87 -11.35 6.60 4.08
C ARG A 87 -10.78 6.90 2.70
N ARG A 88 -10.12 8.06 2.53
CA ARG A 88 -9.49 8.47 1.26
C ARG A 88 -8.18 7.71 0.98
N VAL A 89 -7.54 7.15 2.01
CA VAL A 89 -6.25 6.44 1.90
C VAL A 89 -6.41 5.02 2.41
N GLY A 90 -6.77 4.10 1.51
CA GLY A 90 -6.90 2.67 1.79
C GLY A 90 -5.53 2.02 2.01
N MET A 91 -5.48 0.98 2.84
CA MET A 91 -4.24 0.22 3.08
C MET A 91 -4.50 -1.28 3.12
N VAL A 92 -3.66 -2.03 2.43
CA VAL A 92 -3.59 -3.50 2.46
C VAL A 92 -2.27 -3.89 3.10
N ALA A 93 -2.35 -4.61 4.21
CA ALA A 93 -1.19 -5.12 4.95
C ALA A 93 -0.60 -6.39 4.31
N PRO A 94 0.67 -6.75 4.59
CA PRO A 94 1.32 -7.92 4.03
C PRO A 94 0.64 -9.24 4.38
N LEU A 95 0.15 -9.35 5.63
CA LEU A 95 -0.57 -10.52 6.10
C LEU A 95 -2.07 -10.28 6.06
N PRO A 96 -2.83 -11.28 5.58
CA PRO A 96 -4.28 -11.16 5.54
C PRO A 96 -4.88 -11.08 6.95
N VAL A 97 -5.75 -10.11 7.15
CA VAL A 97 -6.56 -9.98 8.37
C VAL A 97 -8.01 -10.28 8.01
N GLY A 98 -8.42 -11.54 8.18
CA GLY A 98 -9.81 -11.94 8.06
C GLY A 98 -10.60 -11.40 9.26
N LEU A 99 -11.56 -10.50 9.02
CA LEU A 99 -12.54 -10.17 10.05
C LEU A 99 -13.49 -11.37 10.26
N PRO A 100 -13.98 -11.62 11.49
CA PRO A 100 -14.94 -12.70 11.77
C PRO A 100 -16.36 -12.35 11.27
N LEU A 101 -16.43 -11.92 10.03
CA LEU A 101 -17.63 -11.55 9.29
C LEU A 101 -17.76 -12.47 8.07
N THR A 102 -18.96 -12.51 7.47
CA THR A 102 -19.15 -13.19 6.18
C THR A 102 -18.25 -12.57 5.10
N ILE A 103 -18.02 -13.27 3.98
CA ILE A 103 -17.29 -12.72 2.83
C ILE A 103 -17.99 -11.44 2.37
N TYR A 104 -19.30 -11.46 2.25
CA TYR A 104 -20.11 -10.30 1.89
C TYR A 104 -19.90 -9.15 2.88
N ASP A 105 -20.06 -9.41 4.17
CA ASP A 105 -19.97 -8.36 5.19
C ASP A 105 -18.55 -7.81 5.37
N ASN A 106 -17.51 -8.58 5.08
CA ASN A 106 -16.13 -8.04 5.03
C ASN A 106 -16.01 -6.88 4.03
N VAL A 107 -16.66 -6.97 2.88
CA VAL A 107 -16.62 -5.93 1.84
C VAL A 107 -17.67 -4.85 2.10
N ALA A 108 -18.87 -5.24 2.53
CA ALA A 108 -20.00 -4.34 2.76
C ALA A 108 -19.89 -3.50 4.04
N PHE A 109 -19.00 -3.86 4.97
CA PHE A 109 -18.89 -3.21 6.29
C PHE A 109 -18.62 -1.71 6.17
N ALA A 110 -17.61 -1.31 5.43
CA ALA A 110 -17.24 0.09 5.29
C ALA A 110 -18.31 0.92 4.56
N PRO A 111 -18.82 0.52 3.38
CA PRO A 111 -19.92 1.23 2.71
C PRO A 111 -21.16 1.42 3.60
N ARG A 112 -21.57 0.38 4.35
CA ARG A 112 -22.70 0.49 5.31
C ARG A 112 -22.41 1.50 6.41
N SER A 113 -21.19 1.50 6.95
CA SER A 113 -20.78 2.44 8.01
C SER A 113 -20.81 3.90 7.53
N PHE A 114 -20.63 4.12 6.22
CA PHE A 114 -20.71 5.44 5.59
C PHE A 114 -22.12 5.80 5.09
N GLY A 115 -23.13 4.99 5.43
CA GLY A 115 -24.53 5.30 5.14
C GLY A 115 -25.10 4.70 3.87
N MET A 116 -24.37 3.86 3.14
CA MET A 116 -24.96 3.12 2.01
C MET A 116 -25.98 2.11 2.52
N ARG A 117 -27.27 2.34 2.19
CA ARG A 117 -28.41 1.52 2.67
C ARG A 117 -29.09 0.77 1.54
N ASP A 118 -28.95 1.25 0.32
CA ASP A 118 -29.51 0.62 -0.87
C ASP A 118 -28.87 -0.75 -1.08
N LYS A 119 -29.71 -1.80 -1.10
CA LYS A 119 -29.22 -3.17 -1.20
C LYS A 119 -28.61 -3.46 -2.56
N ASP A 120 -29.23 -2.99 -3.64
CA ASP A 120 -28.78 -3.28 -5.01
C ASP A 120 -27.45 -2.59 -5.30
N GLN A 121 -27.29 -1.35 -4.84
CA GLN A 121 -26.00 -0.63 -4.93
C GLN A 121 -24.90 -1.32 -4.12
N LEU A 122 -25.25 -1.84 -2.93
CA LEU A 122 -24.29 -2.53 -2.08
C LEU A 122 -23.88 -3.87 -2.68
N ASP A 123 -24.84 -4.64 -3.22
CA ASP A 123 -24.58 -5.92 -3.88
C ASP A 123 -23.66 -5.72 -5.12
N ALA A 124 -23.97 -4.72 -5.95
CA ALA A 124 -23.14 -4.37 -7.12
C ALA A 124 -21.72 -3.95 -6.70
N LEU A 125 -21.59 -3.15 -5.63
CA LEU A 125 -20.27 -2.73 -5.13
C LEU A 125 -19.46 -3.91 -4.58
N VAL A 126 -20.11 -4.81 -3.81
CA VAL A 126 -19.47 -6.01 -3.27
C VAL A 126 -18.97 -6.90 -4.39
N GLN A 127 -19.81 -7.17 -5.40
CA GLN A 127 -19.43 -7.97 -6.57
C GLN A 127 -18.24 -7.33 -7.26
N LYS A 128 -18.32 -6.04 -7.62
CA LYS A 128 -17.24 -5.31 -8.29
C LYS A 128 -15.91 -5.40 -7.53
N CYS A 129 -15.92 -5.18 -6.20
CA CYS A 129 -14.71 -5.26 -5.40
C CYS A 129 -14.11 -6.67 -5.34
N LEU A 130 -14.95 -7.71 -5.29
CA LEU A 130 -14.52 -9.11 -5.33
C LEU A 130 -13.96 -9.50 -6.71
N GLU A 131 -14.53 -8.99 -7.81
CA GLU A 131 -14.01 -9.14 -9.16
C GLU A 131 -12.63 -8.47 -9.30
N GLN A 132 -12.50 -7.21 -8.83
CA GLN A 132 -11.24 -6.48 -8.81
C GLN A 132 -10.15 -7.15 -7.95
N ALA A 133 -10.53 -7.92 -6.95
CA ALA A 133 -9.61 -8.74 -6.15
C ALA A 133 -9.38 -10.14 -6.75
N ALA A 134 -9.89 -10.44 -7.95
CA ALA A 134 -9.86 -11.74 -8.60
C ALA A 134 -10.40 -12.88 -7.71
N LEU A 135 -11.40 -12.60 -6.87
CA LEU A 135 -11.96 -13.54 -5.89
C LEU A 135 -13.41 -13.96 -6.21
N TRP A 136 -14.14 -13.17 -6.98
CA TRP A 136 -15.59 -13.36 -7.23
C TRP A 136 -15.95 -14.78 -7.67
N GLU A 137 -15.30 -15.32 -8.68
CA GLU A 137 -15.63 -16.63 -9.23
C GLU A 137 -15.47 -17.79 -8.24
N GLU A 138 -14.63 -17.60 -7.23
CA GLU A 138 -14.40 -18.62 -6.20
C GLU A 138 -15.39 -18.56 -5.04
N VAL A 139 -16.09 -17.42 -4.87
CA VAL A 139 -16.88 -17.17 -3.65
C VAL A 139 -18.33 -16.76 -3.91
N LYS A 140 -18.71 -16.45 -5.15
CA LYS A 140 -20.05 -15.92 -5.51
C LYS A 140 -21.23 -16.77 -4.97
N ASP A 141 -21.06 -18.09 -4.92
CA ASP A 141 -22.11 -19.03 -4.46
C ASP A 141 -22.07 -19.26 -2.93
N ARG A 142 -21.16 -18.61 -2.21
CA ARG A 142 -20.95 -18.80 -0.77
C ARG A 142 -20.59 -17.52 -0.02
N LEU A 143 -21.12 -16.39 -0.44
CA LEU A 143 -20.86 -15.08 0.17
C LEU A 143 -21.23 -14.99 1.66
N GLY A 144 -22.15 -15.85 2.13
CA GLY A 144 -22.53 -16.01 3.54
C GLY A 144 -21.51 -16.78 4.39
N THR A 145 -20.47 -17.38 3.80
CA THR A 145 -19.41 -18.08 4.56
C THR A 145 -18.52 -17.06 5.28
N LEU A 146 -18.03 -17.41 6.47
CA LEU A 146 -17.07 -16.58 7.22
C LEU A 146 -15.78 -16.38 6.43
N GLY A 147 -15.32 -15.14 6.32
CA GLY A 147 -14.06 -14.79 5.66
C GLY A 147 -12.84 -15.48 6.26
N THR A 148 -12.88 -15.79 7.55
CA THR A 148 -11.81 -16.54 8.26
C THR A 148 -11.69 -18.01 7.83
N LYS A 149 -12.69 -18.56 7.13
CA LYS A 149 -12.64 -19.93 6.57
C LYS A 149 -12.00 -20.02 5.20
N LEU A 150 -11.65 -18.90 4.61
CA LEU A 150 -10.94 -18.84 3.32
C LEU A 150 -9.47 -19.25 3.48
N SER A 151 -8.86 -19.72 2.38
CA SER A 151 -7.40 -19.95 2.34
C SER A 151 -6.63 -18.62 2.52
N GLY A 152 -5.35 -18.68 2.89
CA GLY A 152 -4.53 -17.48 3.09
C GLY A 152 -4.54 -16.53 1.88
N GLY A 153 -4.37 -17.06 0.67
CA GLY A 153 -4.45 -16.27 -0.57
C GLY A 153 -5.85 -15.69 -0.84
N GLN A 154 -6.92 -16.44 -0.52
CA GLN A 154 -8.29 -15.92 -0.61
C GLN A 154 -8.55 -14.83 0.42
N GLN A 155 -8.04 -14.97 1.66
CA GLN A 155 -8.16 -13.94 2.69
C GLN A 155 -7.42 -12.66 2.29
N GLN A 156 -6.24 -12.78 1.66
CA GLN A 156 -5.50 -11.60 1.16
C GLN A 156 -6.28 -10.88 0.07
N ARG A 157 -6.86 -11.62 -0.88
CA ARG A 157 -7.73 -11.04 -1.92
C ARG A 157 -8.99 -10.41 -1.32
N LEU A 158 -9.58 -11.03 -0.30
CA LEU A 158 -10.70 -10.42 0.44
C LEU A 158 -10.29 -9.12 1.13
N THR A 159 -9.06 -9.04 1.66
CA THR A 159 -8.52 -7.80 2.24
C THR A 159 -8.38 -6.70 1.18
N ILE A 160 -7.95 -7.05 -0.05
CA ILE A 160 -7.89 -6.10 -1.18
C ILE A 160 -9.32 -5.62 -1.54
N ALA A 161 -10.29 -6.55 -1.70
CA ALA A 161 -11.68 -6.18 -1.99
C ALA A 161 -12.25 -5.25 -0.92
N ARG A 162 -11.98 -5.51 0.36
CA ARG A 162 -12.37 -4.65 1.48
C ARG A 162 -11.74 -3.26 1.40
N ALA A 163 -10.46 -3.17 1.03
CA ALA A 163 -9.80 -1.88 0.87
C ALA A 163 -10.35 -1.07 -0.32
N LEU A 164 -10.81 -1.73 -1.37
CA LEU A 164 -11.44 -1.08 -2.52
C LEU A 164 -12.88 -0.60 -2.23
N SER A 165 -13.58 -1.26 -1.29
CA SER A 165 -15.02 -1.03 -1.06
C SER A 165 -15.36 0.38 -0.56
N HIS A 166 -14.43 1.08 0.07
CA HIS A 166 -14.62 2.48 0.45
C HIS A 166 -14.16 3.49 -0.61
N GLN A 167 -13.83 3.02 -1.81
CA GLN A 167 -13.46 3.82 -2.99
C GLN A 167 -12.38 4.86 -2.67
N PRO A 168 -11.19 4.42 -2.24
CA PRO A 168 -10.13 5.34 -1.83
C PRO A 168 -9.57 6.12 -3.02
N GLU A 169 -9.06 7.32 -2.76
CA GLU A 169 -8.32 8.13 -3.73
C GLU A 169 -6.86 7.67 -3.84
N VAL A 170 -6.33 7.10 -2.75
CA VAL A 170 -4.99 6.53 -2.67
C VAL A 170 -5.09 5.13 -2.08
N LEU A 171 -4.52 4.14 -2.75
CA LEU A 171 -4.43 2.76 -2.27
C LEU A 171 -2.98 2.40 -1.95
N CYS A 172 -2.70 2.15 -0.68
CA CYS A 172 -1.39 1.67 -0.20
C CYS A 172 -1.39 0.15 -0.15
N LEU A 173 -0.49 -0.48 -0.88
CA LEU A 173 -0.29 -1.93 -0.93
C LEU A 173 1.06 -2.28 -0.32
N ASP A 174 1.07 -2.92 0.85
CA ASP A 174 2.29 -3.34 1.53
C ASP A 174 2.51 -4.84 1.27
N GLU A 175 3.45 -5.15 0.37
CA GLU A 175 3.85 -6.53 0.02
C GLU A 175 2.65 -7.46 -0.24
N PHE A 176 1.61 -6.97 -0.89
CA PHE A 176 0.28 -7.59 -0.99
C PHE A 176 0.27 -9.02 -1.56
N SER A 177 1.30 -9.40 -2.33
CA SER A 177 1.35 -10.66 -3.08
C SER A 177 2.00 -11.82 -2.33
N ILE A 178 2.50 -11.62 -1.10
CA ILE A 178 3.24 -12.67 -0.35
C ILE A 178 2.43 -13.96 -0.18
N ALA A 179 1.13 -13.86 0.06
CA ALA A 179 0.25 -15.00 0.31
C ALA A 179 -0.57 -15.43 -0.93
N ILE A 180 -0.25 -14.88 -2.11
CA ILE A 180 -1.01 -15.11 -3.36
C ILE A 180 -0.11 -15.85 -4.35
N ASP A 181 -0.67 -16.83 -5.06
CA ASP A 181 0.04 -17.52 -6.13
C ASP A 181 0.37 -16.60 -7.31
N PRO A 182 1.41 -16.92 -8.11
CA PRO A 182 1.86 -16.02 -9.18
C PRO A 182 0.82 -15.73 -10.25
N VAL A 183 -0.02 -16.71 -10.60
CA VAL A 183 -1.05 -16.52 -11.66
C VAL A 183 -2.12 -15.57 -11.20
N THR A 184 -2.59 -15.72 -9.96
CA THR A 184 -3.56 -14.81 -9.36
C THR A 184 -2.95 -13.43 -9.11
N THR A 185 -1.66 -13.36 -8.70
CA THR A 185 -0.95 -12.08 -8.55
C THR A 185 -0.94 -11.30 -9.86
N MET A 186 -0.67 -11.94 -11.00
CA MET A 186 -0.70 -11.27 -12.30
C MET A 186 -2.07 -10.70 -12.65
N LYS A 187 -3.16 -11.44 -12.37
CA LYS A 187 -4.53 -10.92 -12.57
C LYS A 187 -4.80 -9.66 -11.74
N ILE A 188 -4.35 -9.64 -10.49
CA ILE A 188 -4.48 -8.46 -9.63
C ILE A 188 -3.60 -7.32 -10.16
N GLU A 189 -2.38 -7.61 -10.62
CA GLU A 189 -1.50 -6.61 -11.24
C GLU A 189 -2.14 -5.93 -12.46
N ASP A 190 -2.88 -6.68 -13.29
CA ASP A 190 -3.57 -6.13 -14.44
C ASP A 190 -4.73 -5.20 -14.00
N VAL A 191 -5.49 -5.61 -12.98
CA VAL A 191 -6.52 -4.74 -12.38
C VAL A 191 -5.91 -3.48 -11.77
N LEU A 192 -4.76 -3.56 -11.11
CA LEU A 192 -4.09 -2.38 -10.56
C LEU A 192 -3.67 -1.39 -11.65
N LYS A 193 -3.28 -1.88 -12.84
CA LYS A 193 -2.99 -1.03 -14.00
C LYS A 193 -4.24 -0.28 -14.50
N GLU A 194 -5.41 -0.90 -14.42
CA GLU A 194 -6.68 -0.25 -14.77
C GLU A 194 -7.09 0.76 -13.68
N LEU A 195 -6.98 0.38 -12.41
CA LEU A 195 -7.37 1.23 -11.28
C LEU A 195 -6.55 2.53 -11.20
N ARG A 196 -5.30 2.54 -11.65
CA ARG A 196 -4.46 3.76 -11.66
C ARG A 196 -5.07 4.90 -12.48
N GLU A 197 -5.97 4.62 -13.42
CA GLU A 197 -6.64 5.67 -14.20
C GLU A 197 -7.60 6.51 -13.34
N SER A 198 -8.06 5.97 -12.21
CA SER A 198 -9.02 6.62 -11.32
C SER A 198 -8.51 6.85 -9.89
N MET A 199 -7.40 6.23 -9.50
CA MET A 199 -6.80 6.39 -8.17
C MET A 199 -5.27 6.34 -8.21
N THR A 200 -4.64 6.88 -7.19
CA THR A 200 -3.19 6.77 -7.00
C THR A 200 -2.87 5.50 -6.22
N ILE A 201 -1.87 4.74 -6.64
CA ILE A 201 -1.47 3.50 -5.96
C ILE A 201 -0.04 3.63 -5.46
N ILE A 202 0.19 3.32 -4.19
CA ILE A 202 1.52 3.24 -3.57
C ILE A 202 1.82 1.76 -3.35
N LEU A 203 2.75 1.24 -4.13
CA LEU A 203 3.14 -0.17 -4.09
C LEU A 203 4.45 -0.33 -3.32
N VAL A 204 4.39 -0.88 -2.13
CA VAL A 204 5.57 -1.35 -1.40
C VAL A 204 5.81 -2.81 -1.75
N THR A 205 7.01 -3.13 -2.22
CA THR A 205 7.41 -4.50 -2.54
C THR A 205 8.91 -4.69 -2.40
N ASN A 206 9.33 -5.90 -2.02
CA ASN A 206 10.72 -6.35 -2.09
C ASN A 206 11.04 -7.03 -3.44
N LEU A 207 10.01 -7.25 -4.29
CA LEU A 207 10.13 -7.87 -5.60
C LEU A 207 10.37 -6.80 -6.68
N VAL A 208 11.63 -6.57 -7.04
CA VAL A 208 12.00 -5.58 -8.07
C VAL A 208 11.23 -5.77 -9.38
N GLN A 209 11.03 -7.03 -9.79
CA GLN A 209 10.30 -7.35 -11.03
C GLN A 209 8.82 -6.93 -10.97
N GLN A 210 8.18 -7.01 -9.81
CA GLN A 210 6.81 -6.54 -9.61
C GLN A 210 6.73 -5.02 -9.75
N ALA A 211 7.65 -4.31 -9.10
CA ALA A 211 7.71 -2.85 -9.25
C ALA A 211 7.97 -2.44 -10.71
N ARG A 212 8.79 -3.19 -11.46
CA ARG A 212 9.06 -2.94 -12.90
C ARG A 212 7.83 -3.10 -13.78
N ARG A 213 6.96 -4.07 -13.48
CA ARG A 213 5.73 -4.30 -14.25
C ARG A 213 4.67 -3.25 -13.99
N LEU A 214 4.64 -2.69 -12.79
CA LEU A 214 3.52 -1.87 -12.31
C LEU A 214 3.84 -0.39 -12.19
N ALA A 215 4.96 -0.05 -11.58
CA ALA A 215 5.26 1.33 -11.21
C ALA A 215 5.88 2.13 -12.35
N LYS A 216 5.40 3.34 -12.58
CA LYS A 216 6.01 4.30 -13.50
C LYS A 216 7.27 4.92 -12.89
N ARG A 217 7.19 5.33 -11.64
CA ARG A 217 8.30 5.86 -10.84
C ARG A 217 8.50 4.98 -9.61
N THR A 218 9.74 4.90 -9.15
CA THR A 218 10.07 4.08 -7.99
C THR A 218 11.14 4.77 -7.16
N MET A 219 10.99 4.68 -5.85
CA MET A 219 12.05 5.05 -4.91
C MET A 219 12.66 3.80 -4.25
N PHE A 220 13.95 3.87 -3.96
CA PHE A 220 14.68 2.86 -3.20
C PHE A 220 14.95 3.36 -1.80
N MET A 221 14.44 2.61 -0.81
CA MET A 221 14.68 2.88 0.62
C MET A 221 15.68 1.90 1.21
N LEU A 222 16.62 2.42 2.01
CA LEU A 222 17.57 1.63 2.77
C LEU A 222 17.77 2.26 4.15
N ASN A 223 17.63 1.47 5.22
CA ASN A 223 17.85 1.92 6.60
C ASN A 223 17.13 3.25 6.94
N GLY A 224 15.90 3.42 6.49
CA GLY A 224 15.11 4.63 6.75
C GLY A 224 15.42 5.84 5.88
N GLU A 225 16.35 5.72 4.94
CA GLU A 225 16.75 6.78 4.02
C GLU A 225 16.19 6.53 2.62
N LEU A 226 15.89 7.61 1.90
CA LEU A 226 15.65 7.58 0.47
C LEU A 226 17.00 7.66 -0.24
N ILE A 227 17.40 6.58 -0.91
CA ILE A 227 18.71 6.50 -1.59
C ILE A 227 18.63 7.01 -3.01
N GLU A 228 17.57 6.67 -3.71
CA GLU A 228 17.36 7.03 -5.11
C GLU A 228 15.87 7.04 -5.46
N GLU A 229 15.45 7.96 -6.32
CA GLU A 229 14.14 8.04 -6.91
C GLU A 229 14.26 8.30 -8.41
N GLY A 230 13.44 7.65 -9.24
CA GLY A 230 13.47 7.86 -10.68
C GLY A 230 12.43 7.07 -11.45
N GLU A 231 12.42 7.25 -12.77
CA GLU A 231 11.60 6.44 -13.65
C GLU A 231 12.05 4.98 -13.63
N THR A 232 11.06 4.10 -13.63
CA THR A 232 11.27 2.65 -13.48
C THR A 232 12.12 2.03 -14.58
N GLU A 233 12.11 2.56 -15.79
CA GLU A 233 12.83 2.03 -16.94
C GLU A 233 14.35 2.29 -16.91
N HIS A 234 14.82 3.33 -16.24
CA HIS A 234 16.25 3.72 -16.17
C HIS A 234 17.08 2.91 -15.16
N ARG A 235 16.59 1.78 -14.69
CA ARG A 235 17.03 1.02 -13.51
C ARG A 235 18.25 0.10 -13.62
N ARG A 236 19.04 0.14 -14.61
CA ARG A 236 20.33 -0.59 -14.56
C ARG A 236 21.18 -0.17 -13.35
N GLN A 237 21.04 1.08 -12.92
CA GLN A 237 21.74 1.61 -11.74
C GLN A 237 21.21 1.05 -10.42
N ILE A 238 19.88 0.91 -10.25
CA ILE A 238 19.29 0.37 -9.00
C ILE A 238 19.65 -1.12 -8.82
N GLU A 239 19.60 -1.93 -9.87
CA GLU A 239 20.03 -3.33 -9.80
C GLU A 239 21.52 -3.46 -9.50
N GLU A 240 22.33 -2.56 -10.05
CA GLU A 240 23.78 -2.54 -9.80
C GLU A 240 24.10 -2.08 -8.37
N LEU A 241 23.37 -1.09 -7.84
CA LEU A 241 23.45 -0.66 -6.43
C LEU A 241 23.00 -1.76 -5.47
N LEU A 242 21.91 -2.48 -5.78
CA LEU A 242 21.44 -3.63 -5.01
C LEU A 242 22.50 -4.75 -5.01
N ARG A 243 23.08 -5.07 -6.16
CA ARG A 243 24.16 -6.08 -6.27
C ARG A 243 25.40 -5.65 -5.51
N ARG A 244 25.88 -4.42 -5.69
CA ARG A 244 27.08 -3.90 -5.01
C ARG A 244 26.90 -3.85 -3.49
N ARG A 245 25.71 -3.50 -2.99
CA ARG A 245 25.46 -3.44 -1.53
C ARG A 245 25.08 -4.77 -0.92
N GLN A 246 24.40 -5.68 -1.62
CA GLN A 246 24.27 -7.06 -1.17
C GLN A 246 25.63 -7.74 -0.98
N THR A 247 26.56 -7.48 -1.89
CA THR A 247 27.95 -7.95 -1.77
C THR A 247 28.65 -7.30 -0.57
N LEU A 248 28.41 -6.00 -0.29
CA LEU A 248 28.99 -5.30 0.86
C LEU A 248 28.42 -5.81 2.20
N ILE A 249 27.11 -6.05 2.28
CA ILE A 249 26.45 -6.62 3.47
C ILE A 249 26.92 -8.04 3.71
N TYR A 250 27.08 -8.85 2.65
CA TYR A 250 27.65 -10.19 2.76
C TYR A 250 29.10 -10.17 3.27
N HIS A 251 29.91 -9.24 2.76
CA HIS A 251 31.29 -9.05 3.26
C HIS A 251 31.34 -8.59 4.72
N LEU A 252 30.46 -7.66 5.13
CA LEU A 252 30.40 -7.18 6.51
C LEU A 252 29.91 -8.28 7.47
N MET A 253 28.97 -9.13 7.05
CA MET A 253 28.52 -10.27 7.88
C MET A 253 29.61 -11.35 8.02
N MET A 254 30.41 -11.56 6.95
CA MET A 254 31.50 -12.56 6.99
C MET A 254 32.77 -12.06 7.70
N CYS A 255 32.95 -10.76 7.88
CA CYS A 255 34.08 -10.19 8.61
C CYS A 255 33.81 -10.03 10.12
N CYS A 256 32.58 -10.26 10.59
CA CYS A 256 32.19 -10.21 12.01
C CYS A 256 31.94 -11.60 12.62
N SER A 257 32.28 -12.66 11.92
CA SER A 257 32.36 -14.06 12.42
C SER A 257 33.83 -14.44 12.72
#